data_ad02905e55db014d81a9dc061630452b
#
_entry.id   ad02905e55db014d81a9dc061630452b
#
_cell.length_a   1.000
_cell.length_b   1.000
_cell.length_c   1.000
_cell.angle_alpha   90.00
_cell.angle_beta   90.00
_cell.angle_gamma   90.00
#
_symmetry.space_group_name_H-M   'P 1'
#
loop_
_entity.id
_entity.type
_entity.pdbx_description
1 polymer ?
#
loop_
_entity_poly.entity_id
_entity_poly.type
_entity_poly.pdbx_seq_one_letter_code
_entity_poly.pdbx_strand_id
1 'polypeptide(L)'
;MTQPVLEANHLTRTFGDFVAVDDVSFSLQPGEIVGFLGPNGAGKTTTIKMLTGLLSPSSGSARVAGYDIVAQPLEAKAHIGYVPDTPNLYGKLKAGEYLRFVGQLYKVPPAQVEERMRPMLDMFDLTEVAGNYLDTYSHGMQQKVAITGAFLHDPQIVFMDEPTVGLDPRSARLIKDLMIRNRDRGRTIFFSTHILEIAQTMCDRVIIINKGRIVADARVDELRAMRGEQTLEDIFLELTGGTDVDDMVKELDDVG
;
A
#
# COMPACT_ATOMS: atom_id res chain seq x y z
N MET A 1 25.10 -8.91 -2.07
CA MET A 1 23.76 -8.72 -1.48
C MET A 1 23.17 -7.49 -2.16
N THR A 2 21.98 -7.60 -2.70
CA THR A 2 21.28 -6.46 -3.30
C THR A 2 20.92 -5.46 -2.20
N GLN A 3 21.11 -4.16 -2.45
CA GLN A 3 20.73 -3.12 -1.49
C GLN A 3 19.20 -3.09 -1.38
N PRO A 4 18.61 -3.03 -0.16
CA PRO A 4 17.17 -2.93 0.01
C PRO A 4 16.64 -1.63 -0.61
N VAL A 5 15.43 -1.70 -1.17
CA VAL A 5 14.74 -0.53 -1.74
C VAL A 5 14.13 0.34 -0.64
N LEU A 6 13.79 -0.27 0.49
CA LEU A 6 13.30 0.41 1.70
C LEU A 6 14.00 -0.16 2.93
N GLU A 7 14.38 0.72 3.84
CA GLU A 7 14.83 0.40 5.19
C GLU A 7 14.06 1.26 6.20
N ALA A 8 13.39 0.62 7.13
CA ALA A 8 12.74 1.24 8.27
C ALA A 8 13.45 0.80 9.54
N ASN A 9 13.93 1.73 10.36
CA ASN A 9 14.73 1.46 11.53
C ASN A 9 14.12 2.15 12.76
N HIS A 10 13.59 1.35 13.69
CA HIS A 10 13.04 1.79 14.97
C HIS A 10 12.00 2.93 14.84
N LEU A 11 11.15 2.86 13.78
CA LEU A 11 10.15 3.88 13.54
C LEU A 11 9.13 3.92 14.66
N THR A 12 8.98 5.09 15.26
CA THR A 12 7.98 5.35 16.28
C THR A 12 7.20 6.62 15.94
N ARG A 13 5.88 6.60 16.15
CA ARG A 13 5.02 7.77 16.01
C ARG A 13 4.04 7.89 17.17
N THR A 14 4.12 9.02 17.86
CA THR A 14 3.21 9.39 18.96
C THR A 14 2.33 10.58 18.56
N PHE A 15 1.09 10.62 19.06
CA PHE A 15 0.16 11.74 18.97
C PHE A 15 -0.32 12.07 20.39
N GLY A 16 0.29 13.09 21.01
CA GLY A 16 0.14 13.28 22.46
C GLY A 16 0.61 12.05 23.22
N ASP A 17 -0.26 11.49 24.05
CA ASP A 17 0.03 10.29 24.85
C ASP A 17 -0.23 8.98 24.08
N PHE A 18 -0.82 9.05 22.90
CA PHE A 18 -1.14 7.88 22.09
C PHE A 18 0.03 7.48 21.20
N VAL A 19 0.53 6.24 21.36
CA VAL A 19 1.57 5.66 20.51
C VAL A 19 0.90 4.88 19.38
N ALA A 20 0.92 5.45 18.17
CA ALA A 20 0.29 4.85 17.00
C ALA A 20 1.18 3.81 16.30
N VAL A 21 2.52 4.01 16.34
CA VAL A 21 3.54 3.09 15.84
C VAL A 21 4.66 3.08 16.85
N ASP A 22 5.13 1.89 17.23
CA ASP A 22 6.06 1.67 18.32
C ASP A 22 7.18 0.71 17.89
N ASP A 23 8.36 1.26 17.68
CA ASP A 23 9.61 0.53 17.40
C ASP A 23 9.53 -0.42 16.18
N VAL A 24 8.98 0.05 15.07
CA VAL A 24 8.82 -0.73 13.85
C VAL A 24 10.11 -0.72 13.02
N SER A 25 10.66 -1.92 12.75
CA SER A 25 11.86 -2.11 11.95
C SER A 25 11.67 -3.22 10.92
N PHE A 26 11.95 -2.94 9.65
CA PHE A 26 11.97 -3.93 8.56
C PHE A 26 12.67 -3.36 7.32
N SER A 27 12.98 -4.22 6.36
CA SER A 27 13.53 -3.82 5.08
C SER A 27 12.81 -4.53 3.93
N LEU A 28 12.73 -3.89 2.76
CA LEU A 28 12.14 -4.46 1.55
C LEU A 28 13.19 -4.61 0.47
N GLN A 29 13.15 -5.75 -0.23
CA GLN A 29 14.04 -6.02 -1.36
C GLN A 29 13.43 -5.53 -2.68
N PRO A 30 14.24 -5.23 -3.71
CA PRO A 30 13.72 -4.94 -5.03
C PRO A 30 12.93 -6.13 -5.60
N GLY A 31 11.79 -5.86 -6.22
CA GLY A 31 11.01 -6.87 -6.95
C GLY A 31 10.22 -7.82 -6.06
N GLU A 32 9.73 -7.37 -4.91
CA GLU A 32 8.81 -8.15 -4.07
C GLU A 32 7.45 -7.45 -3.90
N ILE A 33 6.40 -8.23 -3.71
CA ILE A 33 5.09 -7.76 -3.25
C ILE A 33 4.97 -8.09 -1.77
N VAL A 34 4.87 -7.06 -0.94
CA VAL A 34 4.76 -7.21 0.52
C VAL A 34 3.40 -6.70 1.00
N GLY A 35 2.67 -7.57 1.67
CA GLY A 35 1.42 -7.25 2.35
C GLY A 35 1.68 -6.76 3.77
N PHE A 36 1.16 -5.58 4.12
CA PHE A 36 1.21 -5.03 5.46
C PHE A 36 -0.16 -5.18 6.12
N LEU A 37 -0.27 -6.22 6.93
CA LEU A 37 -1.54 -6.70 7.47
C LEU A 37 -1.73 -6.24 8.91
N GLY A 38 -2.97 -6.02 9.31
CA GLY A 38 -3.31 -5.68 10.69
C GLY A 38 -4.75 -5.22 10.82
N PRO A 39 -5.34 -5.29 12.01
CA PRO A 39 -6.69 -4.80 12.25
C PRO A 39 -6.78 -3.27 12.07
N ASN A 40 -8.00 -2.75 12.08
CA ASN A 40 -8.20 -1.31 12.04
C ASN A 40 -7.59 -0.66 13.29
N GLY A 41 -6.90 0.46 13.10
CA GLY A 41 -6.16 1.14 14.19
C GLY A 41 -4.82 0.50 14.56
N ALA A 42 -4.36 -0.56 13.89
CA ALA A 42 -3.08 -1.21 14.20
C ALA A 42 -1.83 -0.36 13.89
N GLY A 43 -1.97 0.76 13.15
CA GLY A 43 -0.85 1.63 12.76
C GLY A 43 -0.48 1.57 11.28
N LYS A 44 -1.19 0.81 10.43
CA LYS A 44 -0.87 0.61 9.00
C LYS A 44 -0.72 1.94 8.23
N THR A 45 -1.78 2.73 8.16
CA THR A 45 -1.78 4.03 7.46
C THR A 45 -0.75 4.99 8.03
N THR A 46 -0.54 5.00 9.36
CA THR A 46 0.47 5.85 10.02
C THR A 46 1.87 5.44 9.57
N THR A 47 2.16 4.15 9.52
CA THR A 47 3.45 3.62 9.04
C THR A 47 3.67 4.00 7.58
N ILE A 48 2.69 3.77 6.69
CA ILE A 48 2.79 4.15 5.28
C ILE A 48 3.04 5.66 5.11
N LYS A 49 2.34 6.50 5.87
CA LYS A 49 2.55 7.96 5.83
C LYS A 49 3.96 8.37 6.28
N MET A 50 4.55 7.67 7.26
CA MET A 50 5.95 7.89 7.62
C MET A 50 6.89 7.47 6.50
N LEU A 51 6.72 6.28 5.93
CA LEU A 51 7.56 5.74 4.87
C LEU A 51 7.48 6.54 3.56
N THR A 52 6.39 7.24 3.31
CA THR A 52 6.21 8.12 2.14
C THR A 52 6.61 9.58 2.42
N GLY A 53 7.06 9.89 3.63
CA GLY A 53 7.43 11.25 4.05
C GLY A 53 6.26 12.24 4.08
N LEU A 54 5.03 11.74 4.28
CA LEU A 54 3.83 12.55 4.53
C LEU A 54 3.66 12.85 6.02
N LEU A 55 4.32 12.06 6.85
CA LEU A 55 4.32 12.22 8.29
C LEU A 55 5.75 11.98 8.81
N SER A 56 6.30 12.92 9.56
CA SER A 56 7.61 12.71 10.19
C SER A 56 7.50 11.72 11.35
N PRO A 57 8.42 10.76 11.51
CA PRO A 57 8.47 9.93 12.70
C PRO A 57 8.77 10.76 13.94
N SER A 58 8.33 10.31 15.12
CA SER A 58 8.73 10.87 16.41
C SER A 58 10.16 10.45 16.78
N SER A 59 10.54 9.24 16.41
CA SER A 59 11.91 8.70 16.50
C SER A 59 12.13 7.62 15.46
N GLY A 60 13.39 7.19 15.27
CA GLY A 60 13.78 6.27 14.23
C GLY A 60 14.01 6.94 12.88
N SER A 61 14.26 6.15 11.85
CA SER A 61 14.54 6.65 10.50
C SER A 61 14.02 5.70 9.43
N ALA A 62 13.78 6.21 8.22
CA ALA A 62 13.53 5.37 7.06
C ALA A 62 14.29 5.90 5.84
N ARG A 63 14.69 4.97 4.97
CA ARG A 63 15.36 5.28 3.71
C ARG A 63 14.64 4.58 2.57
N VAL A 64 14.46 5.30 1.46
CA VAL A 64 13.94 4.76 0.21
C VAL A 64 14.98 4.97 -0.88
N ALA A 65 15.34 3.90 -1.59
CA ALA A 65 16.41 3.92 -2.60
C ALA A 65 17.71 4.53 -2.08
N GLY A 66 18.02 4.35 -0.77
CA GLY A 66 19.19 4.91 -0.09
C GLY A 66 19.02 6.33 0.44
N TYR A 67 17.95 7.05 0.07
CA TYR A 67 17.69 8.43 0.52
C TYR A 67 16.86 8.46 1.81
N ASP A 68 17.28 9.24 2.78
CA ASP A 68 16.53 9.43 4.03
C ASP A 68 15.27 10.26 3.77
N ILE A 69 14.11 9.77 4.21
CA ILE A 69 12.81 10.38 3.93
C ILE A 69 12.59 11.73 4.61
N VAL A 70 13.37 12.05 5.66
CA VAL A 70 13.29 13.32 6.40
C VAL A 70 14.38 14.28 5.94
N ALA A 71 15.61 13.79 5.81
CA ALA A 71 16.76 14.63 5.43
C ALA A 71 16.82 14.91 3.91
N GLN A 72 16.34 13.98 3.07
CA GLN A 72 16.39 14.02 1.60
C GLN A 72 15.00 13.70 0.99
N PRO A 73 13.95 14.46 1.36
CA PRO A 73 12.56 14.10 1.03
C PRO A 73 12.24 14.15 -0.48
N LEU A 74 12.87 15.03 -1.23
CA LEU A 74 12.61 15.13 -2.68
C LEU A 74 13.23 13.97 -3.44
N GLU A 75 14.46 13.62 -3.08
CA GLU A 75 15.20 12.48 -3.64
C GLU A 75 14.46 11.16 -3.31
N ALA A 76 14.06 10.96 -2.06
CA ALA A 76 13.29 9.79 -1.66
C ALA A 76 11.96 9.69 -2.41
N LYS A 77 11.18 10.78 -2.47
CA LYS A 77 9.87 10.83 -3.15
C LYS A 77 9.96 10.60 -4.65
N ALA A 78 11.08 10.93 -5.29
CA ALA A 78 11.29 10.65 -6.72
C ALA A 78 11.24 9.14 -7.04
N HIS A 79 11.47 8.27 -6.05
CA HIS A 79 11.45 6.81 -6.17
C HIS A 79 10.16 6.17 -5.66
N ILE A 80 9.21 6.98 -5.16
CA ILE A 80 7.98 6.52 -4.50
C ILE A 80 6.76 6.81 -5.36
N GLY A 81 5.93 5.78 -5.61
CA GLY A 81 4.53 5.94 -5.95
C GLY A 81 3.68 5.78 -4.68
N TYR A 82 2.63 6.60 -4.53
CA TYR A 82 1.73 6.48 -3.38
C TYR A 82 0.26 6.55 -3.79
N VAL A 83 -0.50 5.58 -3.33
CA VAL A 83 -1.95 5.50 -3.49
C VAL A 83 -2.55 5.48 -2.08
N PRO A 84 -3.23 6.56 -1.65
CA PRO A 84 -3.93 6.58 -0.37
C PRO A 84 -5.21 5.75 -0.43
N ASP A 85 -5.73 5.40 0.73
CA ASP A 85 -7.03 4.72 0.87
C ASP A 85 -8.18 5.58 0.33
N THR A 86 -8.12 6.87 0.57
CA THR A 86 -9.08 7.86 0.05
C THR A 86 -8.35 8.80 -0.90
N PRO A 87 -8.62 8.71 -2.22
CA PRO A 87 -8.00 9.60 -3.20
C PRO A 87 -8.32 11.07 -2.94
N ASN A 88 -7.28 11.89 -2.83
CA ASN A 88 -7.43 13.33 -2.71
C ASN A 88 -6.90 14.00 -3.99
N LEU A 89 -7.71 13.97 -5.03
CA LEU A 89 -7.37 14.52 -6.34
C LEU A 89 -7.82 15.99 -6.45
N TYR A 90 -7.17 16.73 -7.35
CA TYR A 90 -7.61 18.08 -7.69
C TYR A 90 -8.92 18.04 -8.50
N GLY A 91 -10.05 18.07 -7.82
CA GLY A 91 -11.39 17.83 -8.37
C GLY A 91 -11.76 18.72 -9.58
N LYS A 92 -11.17 19.92 -9.71
CA LYS A 92 -11.39 20.86 -10.82
C LYS A 92 -10.48 20.60 -12.03
N LEU A 93 -9.67 19.56 -12.00
CA LEU A 93 -8.93 19.06 -13.16
C LEU A 93 -9.66 17.88 -13.80
N LYS A 94 -9.46 17.70 -15.10
CA LYS A 94 -9.82 16.48 -15.83
C LYS A 94 -8.75 15.40 -15.60
N ALA A 95 -9.09 14.12 -15.79
CA ALA A 95 -8.14 13.04 -15.54
C ALA A 95 -6.81 13.20 -16.30
N GLY A 96 -6.85 13.52 -17.59
CA GLY A 96 -5.64 13.76 -18.37
C GLY A 96 -4.83 14.98 -17.94
N GLU A 97 -5.51 16.06 -17.50
CA GLU A 97 -4.85 17.26 -16.98
C GLU A 97 -4.13 16.97 -15.66
N TYR A 98 -4.80 16.26 -14.75
CA TYR A 98 -4.22 15.82 -13.49
C TYR A 98 -2.99 14.92 -13.70
N LEU A 99 -3.09 13.93 -14.57
CA LEU A 99 -1.98 13.00 -14.85
C LEU A 99 -0.77 13.70 -15.50
N ARG A 100 -1.01 14.66 -16.42
CA ARG A 100 0.07 15.49 -16.97
C ARG A 100 0.71 16.36 -15.89
N PHE A 101 -0.08 16.94 -15.01
CA PHE A 101 0.42 17.69 -13.86
C PHE A 101 1.30 16.82 -12.95
N VAL A 102 0.85 15.61 -12.60
CA VAL A 102 1.66 14.64 -11.85
C VAL A 102 2.96 14.33 -12.59
N GLY A 103 2.89 14.03 -13.90
CA GLY A 103 4.07 13.79 -14.72
C GLY A 103 5.08 14.95 -14.70
N GLN A 104 4.60 16.19 -14.74
CA GLN A 104 5.47 17.39 -14.63
C GLN A 104 6.15 17.49 -13.26
N LEU A 105 5.43 17.21 -12.16
CA LEU A 105 6.01 17.21 -10.81
C LEU A 105 7.18 16.22 -10.68
N TYR A 106 7.04 15.05 -11.30
CA TYR A 106 8.08 14.02 -11.32
C TYR A 106 9.06 14.16 -12.49
N LYS A 107 8.99 15.27 -13.25
CA LYS A 107 9.87 15.58 -14.41
C LYS A 107 9.86 14.50 -15.49
N VAL A 108 8.73 13.79 -15.66
CA VAL A 108 8.54 12.82 -16.74
C VAL A 108 8.34 13.58 -18.07
N PRO A 109 9.07 13.24 -19.14
CA PRO A 109 8.87 13.85 -20.44
C PRO A 109 7.42 13.74 -20.93
N PRO A 110 6.81 14.79 -21.50
CA PRO A 110 5.40 14.80 -21.90
C PRO A 110 4.99 13.61 -22.79
N ALA A 111 5.86 13.22 -23.73
CA ALA A 111 5.60 12.08 -24.61
C ALA A 111 5.49 10.76 -23.82
N GLN A 112 6.33 10.56 -22.80
CA GLN A 112 6.25 9.38 -21.93
C GLN A 112 5.03 9.41 -21.01
N VAL A 113 4.59 10.60 -20.58
CA VAL A 113 3.33 10.74 -19.83
C VAL A 113 2.16 10.23 -20.66
N GLU A 114 2.05 10.68 -21.92
CA GLU A 114 0.97 10.21 -22.82
C GLU A 114 1.07 8.71 -23.11
N GLU A 115 2.27 8.21 -23.37
CA GLU A 115 2.53 6.78 -23.63
C GLU A 115 2.11 5.88 -22.46
N ARG A 116 2.36 6.30 -21.22
CA ARG A 116 2.04 5.53 -20.02
C ARG A 116 0.59 5.71 -19.56
N MET A 117 0.06 6.93 -19.68
CA MET A 117 -1.27 7.29 -19.20
C MET A 117 -2.38 6.62 -20.01
N ARG A 118 -2.31 6.68 -21.35
CA ARG A 118 -3.39 6.20 -22.23
C ARG A 118 -3.75 4.73 -22.00
N PRO A 119 -2.81 3.77 -22.04
CA PRO A 119 -3.13 2.36 -21.80
C PRO A 119 -3.73 2.10 -20.41
N MET A 120 -3.35 2.90 -19.40
CA MET A 120 -3.90 2.75 -18.05
C MET A 120 -5.34 3.29 -17.97
N LEU A 121 -5.62 4.42 -18.60
CA LEU A 121 -7.01 4.93 -18.69
C LEU A 121 -7.92 3.96 -19.46
N ASP A 122 -7.44 3.37 -20.54
CA ASP A 122 -8.17 2.35 -21.31
C ASP A 122 -8.40 1.09 -20.47
N MET A 123 -7.37 0.59 -19.79
CA MET A 123 -7.45 -0.58 -18.91
C MET A 123 -8.52 -0.42 -17.81
N PHE A 124 -8.66 0.80 -17.30
CA PHE A 124 -9.62 1.13 -16.23
C PHE A 124 -10.98 1.63 -16.73
N ASP A 125 -11.23 1.60 -18.03
CA ASP A 125 -12.47 2.10 -18.67
C ASP A 125 -12.73 3.59 -18.39
N LEU A 126 -11.69 4.42 -18.32
CA LEU A 126 -11.77 5.85 -18.01
C LEU A 126 -11.65 6.74 -19.25
N THR A 127 -11.34 6.20 -20.41
CA THR A 127 -11.07 6.97 -21.64
C THR A 127 -12.25 7.82 -22.07
N GLU A 128 -13.47 7.26 -22.06
CA GLU A 128 -14.67 7.99 -22.48
C GLU A 128 -15.05 9.14 -21.54
N VAL A 129 -14.71 9.01 -20.27
CA VAL A 129 -15.01 9.99 -19.23
C VAL A 129 -13.85 10.93 -18.92
N ALA A 130 -12.69 10.75 -19.56
CA ALA A 130 -11.46 11.53 -19.29
C ALA A 130 -11.62 13.03 -19.52
N GLY A 131 -12.66 13.43 -20.25
CA GLY A 131 -13.06 14.83 -20.47
C GLY A 131 -13.84 15.48 -19.31
N ASN A 132 -14.31 14.71 -18.33
CA ASN A 132 -15.07 15.20 -17.19
C ASN A 132 -14.13 15.60 -16.05
N TYR A 133 -14.60 16.48 -15.15
CA TYR A 133 -13.88 16.88 -13.96
C TYR A 133 -13.81 15.75 -12.93
N LEU A 134 -12.69 15.64 -12.21
CA LEU A 134 -12.46 14.59 -11.23
C LEU A 134 -13.42 14.63 -10.03
N ASP A 135 -14.00 15.78 -9.71
CA ASP A 135 -15.02 15.90 -8.65
C ASP A 135 -16.37 15.24 -9.04
N THR A 136 -16.58 14.92 -10.34
CA THR A 136 -17.75 14.16 -10.81
C THR A 136 -17.53 12.65 -10.82
N TYR A 137 -16.30 12.19 -10.55
CA TYR A 137 -15.96 10.79 -10.56
C TYR A 137 -16.41 10.09 -9.27
N SER A 138 -16.87 8.84 -9.39
CA SER A 138 -17.09 8.00 -8.22
C SER A 138 -15.75 7.74 -7.48
N HIS A 139 -15.84 7.32 -6.22
CA HIS A 139 -14.67 6.94 -5.44
C HIS A 139 -13.77 5.94 -6.19
N GLY A 140 -14.36 4.87 -6.74
CA GLY A 140 -13.60 3.87 -7.51
C GLY A 140 -12.95 4.44 -8.77
N MET A 141 -13.58 5.39 -9.47
CA MET A 141 -12.96 6.06 -10.61
C MET A 141 -11.79 6.96 -10.17
N GLN A 142 -11.94 7.69 -9.06
CA GLN A 142 -10.87 8.50 -8.49
C GLN A 142 -9.69 7.63 -8.05
N GLN A 143 -9.96 6.48 -7.45
CA GLN A 143 -8.92 5.50 -7.06
C GLN A 143 -8.13 5.01 -8.27
N LYS A 144 -8.80 4.69 -9.39
CA LYS A 144 -8.15 4.29 -10.64
C LYS A 144 -7.22 5.39 -11.20
N VAL A 145 -7.64 6.67 -11.13
CA VAL A 145 -6.81 7.82 -11.53
C VAL A 145 -5.61 7.99 -10.57
N ALA A 146 -5.82 7.85 -9.26
CA ALA A 146 -4.73 7.91 -8.28
C ALA A 146 -3.69 6.82 -8.52
N ILE A 147 -4.13 5.59 -8.77
CA ILE A 147 -3.25 4.46 -9.13
C ILE A 147 -2.48 4.79 -10.42
N THR A 148 -3.16 5.26 -11.47
CA THR A 148 -2.49 5.67 -12.73
C THR A 148 -1.40 6.70 -12.45
N GLY A 149 -1.67 7.71 -11.64
CA GLY A 149 -0.70 8.74 -11.25
C GLY A 149 0.51 8.18 -10.50
N ALA A 150 0.27 7.24 -9.58
CA ALA A 150 1.32 6.64 -8.77
C ALA A 150 2.35 5.82 -9.59
N PHE A 151 1.92 5.23 -10.71
CA PHE A 151 2.81 4.47 -11.60
C PHE A 151 3.42 5.31 -12.74
N LEU A 152 2.99 6.54 -12.92
CA LEU A 152 3.31 7.34 -14.10
C LEU A 152 4.81 7.63 -14.26
N HIS A 153 5.52 7.85 -13.16
CA HIS A 153 6.96 8.17 -13.16
C HIS A 153 7.87 6.94 -13.00
N ASP A 154 7.30 5.71 -13.09
CA ASP A 154 8.02 4.44 -12.99
C ASP A 154 8.82 4.30 -11.67
N PRO A 155 8.19 4.42 -10.51
CA PRO A 155 8.85 4.41 -9.22
C PRO A 155 9.52 3.06 -8.91
N GLN A 156 10.53 3.07 -8.04
CA GLN A 156 11.18 1.84 -7.56
C GLN A 156 10.30 1.09 -6.56
N ILE A 157 9.48 1.82 -5.80
CA ILE A 157 8.52 1.26 -4.84
C ILE A 157 7.19 1.99 -4.92
N VAL A 158 6.09 1.24 -4.85
CA VAL A 158 4.74 1.79 -4.75
C VAL A 158 4.13 1.39 -3.42
N PHE A 159 3.73 2.39 -2.65
CA PHE A 159 2.93 2.22 -1.45
C PHE A 159 1.45 2.37 -1.79
N MET A 160 0.63 1.45 -1.30
CA MET A 160 -0.82 1.50 -1.49
C MET A 160 -1.53 1.23 -0.16
N ASP A 161 -2.42 2.13 0.22
CA ASP A 161 -3.22 1.96 1.44
C ASP A 161 -4.61 1.45 1.03
N GLU A 162 -4.93 0.19 1.36
CA GLU A 162 -6.20 -0.51 1.05
C GLU A 162 -6.62 -0.40 -0.44
N PRO A 163 -5.77 -0.72 -1.43
CA PRO A 163 -5.95 -0.33 -2.84
C PRO A 163 -7.16 -0.94 -3.55
N THR A 164 -7.78 -1.97 -2.99
CA THR A 164 -8.90 -2.70 -3.60
C THR A 164 -10.24 -2.46 -2.91
N VAL A 165 -10.26 -1.73 -1.80
CA VAL A 165 -11.47 -1.43 -1.05
C VAL A 165 -12.37 -0.50 -1.87
N GLY A 166 -13.67 -0.83 -1.92
CA GLY A 166 -14.67 -0.03 -2.65
C GLY A 166 -14.61 -0.15 -4.18
N LEU A 167 -13.83 -1.08 -4.71
CA LEU A 167 -13.75 -1.35 -6.14
C LEU A 167 -14.60 -2.56 -6.54
N ASP A 168 -15.07 -2.53 -7.78
CA ASP A 168 -15.70 -3.69 -8.40
C ASP A 168 -14.68 -4.84 -8.62
N PRO A 169 -15.13 -6.11 -8.71
CA PRO A 169 -14.24 -7.27 -8.82
C PRO A 169 -13.30 -7.22 -10.03
N ARG A 170 -13.75 -6.66 -11.17
CA ARG A 170 -12.94 -6.51 -12.38
C ARG A 170 -11.79 -5.53 -12.14
N SER A 171 -12.09 -4.38 -11.55
CA SER A 171 -11.09 -3.35 -11.22
C SER A 171 -10.08 -3.85 -10.18
N ALA A 172 -10.54 -4.55 -9.13
CA ALA A 172 -9.66 -5.18 -8.16
C ALA A 172 -8.69 -6.17 -8.81
N ARG A 173 -9.16 -6.99 -9.76
CA ARG A 173 -8.31 -7.92 -10.52
C ARG A 173 -7.27 -7.18 -11.38
N LEU A 174 -7.68 -6.11 -12.10
CA LEU A 174 -6.75 -5.32 -12.92
C LEU A 174 -5.63 -4.69 -12.08
N ILE A 175 -5.94 -4.23 -10.86
CA ILE A 175 -4.93 -3.70 -9.93
C ILE A 175 -3.98 -4.81 -9.50
N LYS A 176 -4.48 -5.98 -9.17
CA LYS A 176 -3.65 -7.14 -8.84
C LYS A 176 -2.69 -7.49 -9.98
N ASP A 177 -3.20 -7.56 -11.21
CA ASP A 177 -2.38 -7.84 -12.40
C ASP A 177 -1.33 -6.74 -12.62
N LEU A 178 -1.67 -5.46 -12.38
CA LEU A 178 -0.74 -4.34 -12.45
C LEU A 178 0.39 -4.47 -11.42
N MET A 179 0.07 -4.84 -10.18
CA MET A 179 1.05 -5.06 -9.11
C MET A 179 2.03 -6.18 -9.48
N ILE A 180 1.52 -7.34 -9.95
CA ILE A 180 2.33 -8.47 -10.38
C ILE A 180 3.27 -8.08 -11.53
N ARG A 181 2.74 -7.41 -12.58
CA ARG A 181 3.57 -6.96 -13.71
C ARG A 181 4.68 -5.99 -13.30
N ASN A 182 4.43 -5.14 -12.30
CA ASN A 182 5.46 -4.22 -11.79
C ASN A 182 6.52 -4.96 -10.98
N ARG A 183 6.13 -5.92 -10.13
CA ARG A 183 7.07 -6.81 -9.45
C ARG A 183 7.98 -7.55 -10.45
N ASP A 184 7.40 -8.12 -11.50
CA ASP A 184 8.14 -8.88 -12.52
C ASP A 184 9.13 -8.00 -13.30
N ARG A 185 8.94 -6.67 -13.28
CA ARG A 185 9.89 -5.66 -13.79
C ARG A 185 10.92 -5.21 -12.75
N GLY A 186 10.96 -5.84 -11.57
CA GLY A 186 11.86 -5.50 -10.48
C GLY A 186 11.41 -4.32 -9.62
N ARG A 187 10.15 -3.87 -9.74
CA ARG A 187 9.56 -2.83 -8.88
C ARG A 187 8.97 -3.47 -7.63
N THR A 188 9.08 -2.80 -6.50
CA THR A 188 8.55 -3.29 -5.22
C THR A 188 7.18 -2.71 -4.96
N ILE A 189 6.27 -3.53 -4.47
CA ILE A 189 4.93 -3.13 -4.06
C ILE A 189 4.78 -3.38 -2.56
N PHE A 190 4.40 -2.36 -1.82
CA PHE A 190 4.07 -2.45 -0.41
C PHE A 190 2.64 -1.95 -0.21
N PHE A 191 1.73 -2.82 0.19
CA PHE A 191 0.35 -2.42 0.35
C PHE A 191 -0.24 -2.88 1.68
N SER A 192 -1.07 -2.01 2.27
CA SER A 192 -1.87 -2.42 3.41
C SER A 192 -3.14 -3.12 2.96
N THR A 193 -3.57 -4.10 3.73
CA THR A 193 -4.90 -4.67 3.61
C THR A 193 -5.32 -5.36 4.90
N HIS A 194 -6.63 -5.45 5.10
CA HIS A 194 -7.26 -6.33 6.08
C HIS A 194 -7.88 -7.58 5.44
N ILE A 195 -7.80 -7.70 4.10
CA ILE A 195 -8.33 -8.84 3.33
C ILE A 195 -7.21 -9.87 3.17
N LEU A 196 -7.19 -10.87 4.05
CA LEU A 196 -6.12 -11.88 4.14
C LEU A 196 -6.01 -12.74 2.88
N GLU A 197 -7.14 -13.02 2.22
CA GLU A 197 -7.18 -13.78 0.97
C GLU A 197 -6.37 -13.11 -0.16
N ILE A 198 -6.39 -11.77 -0.21
CA ILE A 198 -5.57 -11.02 -1.17
C ILE A 198 -4.09 -11.21 -0.85
N ALA A 199 -3.71 -11.05 0.42
CA ALA A 199 -2.33 -11.22 0.84
C ALA A 199 -1.83 -12.64 0.55
N GLN A 200 -2.64 -13.66 0.85
CA GLN A 200 -2.31 -15.07 0.64
C GLN A 200 -2.07 -15.43 -0.83
N THR A 201 -2.75 -14.76 -1.75
CA THR A 201 -2.69 -15.07 -3.19
C THR A 201 -1.66 -14.26 -3.96
N MET A 202 -1.26 -13.10 -3.45
CA MET A 202 -0.45 -12.14 -4.21
C MET A 202 0.90 -11.82 -3.59
N CYS A 203 1.03 -11.92 -2.24
CA CYS A 203 2.25 -11.49 -1.58
C CYS A 203 3.33 -12.56 -1.62
N ASP A 204 4.55 -12.11 -1.83
CA ASP A 204 5.76 -12.92 -1.61
C ASP A 204 6.07 -13.01 -0.10
N ARG A 205 5.73 -11.95 0.65
CA ARG A 205 5.98 -11.77 2.08
C ARG A 205 4.87 -10.97 2.72
N VAL A 206 4.59 -11.24 3.97
CA VAL A 206 3.64 -10.48 4.80
C VAL A 206 4.32 -9.98 6.06
N ILE A 207 3.98 -8.76 6.45
CA ILE A 207 4.35 -8.14 7.72
C ILE A 207 3.06 -7.86 8.46
N ILE A 208 2.88 -8.44 9.65
CA ILE A 208 1.68 -8.26 10.46
C ILE A 208 1.99 -7.26 11.57
N ILE A 209 1.19 -6.19 11.62
CA ILE A 209 1.26 -5.16 12.67
C ILE A 209 0.03 -5.26 13.58
N ASN A 210 0.25 -5.20 14.88
CA ASN A 210 -0.81 -5.13 15.88
C ASN A 210 -0.42 -4.12 16.97
N LYS A 211 -1.35 -3.22 17.34
CA LYS A 211 -1.15 -2.18 18.37
C LYS A 211 0.18 -1.41 18.19
N GLY A 212 0.48 -1.04 16.94
CA GLY A 212 1.66 -0.27 16.57
C GLY A 212 2.97 -1.06 16.47
N ARG A 213 3.00 -2.37 16.73
CA ARG A 213 4.19 -3.22 16.72
C ARG A 213 4.11 -4.32 15.66
N ILE A 214 5.23 -4.67 15.04
CA ILE A 214 5.30 -5.84 14.17
C ILE A 214 5.24 -7.09 15.05
N VAL A 215 4.29 -7.97 14.76
CA VAL A 215 4.09 -9.25 15.46
C VAL A 215 4.50 -10.45 14.61
N ALA A 216 4.58 -10.29 13.28
CA ALA A 216 5.15 -11.28 12.37
C ALA A 216 5.72 -10.58 11.13
N ASP A 217 6.76 -11.18 10.58
CA ASP A 217 7.40 -10.79 9.33
C ASP A 217 7.97 -12.06 8.68
N ALA A 218 7.31 -12.58 7.65
CA ALA A 218 7.68 -13.86 7.04
C ALA A 218 7.21 -13.96 5.58
N ARG A 219 7.85 -14.84 4.82
CA ARG A 219 7.38 -15.22 3.50
C ARG A 219 6.09 -16.04 3.61
N VAL A 220 5.19 -15.84 2.67
CA VAL A 220 3.89 -16.54 2.67
C VAL A 220 4.09 -18.06 2.63
N ASP A 221 5.08 -18.54 1.86
CA ASP A 221 5.40 -19.97 1.76
C ASP A 221 5.92 -20.54 3.09
N GLU A 222 6.74 -19.78 3.82
CA GLU A 222 7.27 -20.15 5.13
C GLU A 222 6.16 -20.26 6.18
N LEU A 223 5.23 -19.30 6.19
CA LEU A 223 4.07 -19.34 7.09
C LEU A 223 3.22 -20.59 6.86
N ARG A 224 2.97 -20.94 5.59
CA ARG A 224 2.25 -22.17 5.23
C ARG A 224 2.99 -23.43 5.68
N ALA A 225 4.32 -23.47 5.49
CA ALA A 225 5.13 -24.64 5.85
C ALA A 225 5.26 -24.83 7.37
N MET A 226 5.34 -23.73 8.14
CA MET A 226 5.52 -23.77 9.60
C MET A 226 4.27 -24.21 10.38
N ARG A 227 3.08 -23.93 9.83
CA ARG A 227 1.80 -24.07 10.55
C ARG A 227 0.90 -25.21 10.00
N GLY A 228 1.37 -25.99 9.03
CA GLY A 228 0.68 -27.17 8.50
C GLY A 228 -0.63 -26.79 7.79
N GLU A 229 -1.77 -27.25 8.33
CA GLU A 229 -3.10 -27.00 7.74
C GLU A 229 -3.70 -25.62 8.11
N GLN A 230 -3.03 -24.83 8.98
CA GLN A 230 -3.52 -23.51 9.36
C GLN A 230 -3.49 -22.54 8.18
N THR A 231 -4.55 -21.77 8.04
CA THR A 231 -4.65 -20.70 7.03
C THR A 231 -3.91 -19.44 7.51
N LEU A 232 -3.63 -18.50 6.60
CA LEU A 232 -3.09 -17.18 6.98
C LEU A 232 -4.07 -16.45 7.93
N GLU A 233 -5.37 -16.73 7.81
CA GLU A 233 -6.41 -16.18 8.66
C GLU A 233 -6.28 -16.69 10.11
N ASP A 234 -6.08 -17.99 10.30
CA ASP A 234 -5.86 -18.56 11.63
C ASP A 234 -4.64 -17.95 12.31
N ILE A 235 -3.53 -17.83 11.57
CA ILE A 235 -2.29 -17.22 12.06
C ILE A 235 -2.52 -15.74 12.42
N PHE A 236 -3.24 -15.01 11.57
CA PHE A 236 -3.54 -13.61 11.80
C PHE A 236 -4.41 -13.42 13.05
N LEU A 237 -5.46 -14.21 13.22
CA LEU A 237 -6.35 -14.17 14.40
C LEU A 237 -5.58 -14.49 15.67
N GLU A 238 -4.73 -15.54 15.66
CA GLU A 238 -3.88 -15.90 16.81
C GLU A 238 -2.94 -14.73 17.20
N LEU A 239 -2.28 -14.09 16.22
CA LEU A 239 -1.33 -13.01 16.48
C LEU A 239 -1.96 -11.66 16.83
N THR A 240 -3.22 -11.44 16.45
CA THR A 240 -3.91 -10.17 16.66
C THR A 240 -4.91 -10.21 17.82
N GLY A 241 -5.11 -11.39 18.43
CA GLY A 241 -6.01 -11.56 19.57
C GLY A 241 -7.47 -11.84 19.18
N GLY A 242 -7.71 -12.33 17.96
CA GLY A 242 -9.04 -12.66 17.43
C GLY A 242 -9.59 -14.02 17.90
N THR A 243 -8.91 -14.71 18.81
CA THR A 243 -9.37 -15.99 19.40
C THR A 243 -10.61 -15.85 20.31
N ASP A 244 -10.95 -14.62 20.69
CA ASP A 244 -12.16 -14.36 21.48
C ASP A 244 -13.48 -14.47 20.68
N VAL A 245 -13.41 -14.57 19.34
CA VAL A 245 -14.62 -14.64 18.49
C VAL A 245 -15.38 -15.96 18.71
N ASP A 246 -14.66 -17.07 18.83
CA ASP A 246 -15.26 -18.38 19.11
C ASP A 246 -15.90 -18.44 20.51
N ASP A 247 -15.34 -17.76 21.47
CA ASP A 247 -15.89 -17.67 22.83
C ASP A 247 -17.09 -16.71 22.88
N MET A 248 -17.06 -15.59 22.13
CA MET A 248 -18.23 -14.71 21.96
C MET A 248 -19.41 -15.40 21.24
N VAL A 249 -19.13 -16.23 20.22
CA VAL A 249 -20.18 -16.98 19.51
C VAL A 249 -20.78 -18.03 20.43
N LYS A 250 -19.99 -18.73 21.24
CA LYS A 250 -20.50 -19.68 22.26
C LYS A 250 -21.37 -19.00 23.31
N GLU A 251 -20.97 -17.80 23.76
CA GLU A 251 -21.82 -17.03 24.72
C GLU A 251 -23.15 -16.59 24.08
N LEU A 252 -23.23 -16.38 22.77
CA LEU A 252 -24.48 -16.09 22.07
C LEU A 252 -25.38 -17.33 21.95
N ASP A 253 -24.79 -18.51 21.75
CA ASP A 253 -25.54 -19.79 21.71
C ASP A 253 -26.08 -20.21 23.09
N ASP A 254 -25.44 -19.79 24.20
CA ASP A 254 -25.90 -20.06 25.57
C ASP A 254 -27.00 -19.10 26.04
N VAL A 255 -27.35 -18.05 25.30
CA VAL A 255 -28.39 -17.05 25.63
C VAL A 255 -29.71 -17.29 24.86
N GLY A 256 -29.78 -18.27 23.98
CA GLY A 256 -30.99 -18.68 23.18
C GLY A 256 -31.61 -19.93 23.77
#